data_f0c340dc49ec432f28d1a6b85c52c892
#
_entry.id   f0c340dc49ec432f28d1a6b85c52c892
#
_cell.length_a   1.000
_cell.length_b   1.000
_cell.length_c   1.000
_cell.angle_alpha   90.00
_cell.angle_beta   90.00
_cell.angle_gamma   90.00
#
_symmetry.space_group_name_H-M   'P 1'
#
loop_
_entity.id
_entity.type
_entity.pdbx_description
1 polymer ?
#
loop_
_entity_poly.entity_id
_entity_poly.type
_entity_poly.pdbx_seq_one_letter_code
_entity_poly.pdbx_strand_id
1 'polypeptide(L)'
;MNKVQLGDFLTNELPDKSVQLIIADPPYFEVKGSFDFAWSSREAYLVDVERWAVECKRLLADNGTLFWWGHALKIAYSQIILDKYFNLENSLVWEKKECQTMKSEPEAMRTFAPVTERCLMYSNEILMTGLEVIKLDIENFQSLRKYSKMVLDFIGMGKSKIIDLIGQKADHFFRWSSTQWELATPETYAQLIEVFGIDK
;
A
#
# COMPACT_ATOMS: atom_id res chain seq x y z
N MET A 1 12.80 5.90 18.83
CA MET A 1 13.19 4.67 19.59
C MET A 1 12.08 3.65 19.36
N ASN A 2 12.42 2.43 18.94
CA ASN A 2 11.42 1.37 18.76
C ASN A 2 11.01 0.82 20.12
N LYS A 3 9.70 0.65 20.34
CA LYS A 3 9.15 0.12 21.59
C LYS A 3 8.26 -1.08 21.30
N VAL A 4 8.43 -2.16 22.06
CA VAL A 4 7.54 -3.32 22.07
C VAL A 4 6.73 -3.27 23.36
N GLN A 5 5.43 -3.42 23.25
CA GLN A 5 4.51 -3.40 24.39
C GLN A 5 3.61 -4.64 24.33
N LEU A 6 3.57 -5.38 25.43
CA LEU A 6 2.62 -6.47 25.64
C LEU A 6 1.39 -5.91 26.35
N GLY A 7 0.20 -6.20 25.84
CA GLY A 7 -1.05 -5.76 26.45
C GLY A 7 -2.24 -5.98 25.52
N ASP A 8 -3.42 -5.64 26.00
CA ASP A 8 -4.63 -5.60 25.19
C ASP A 8 -4.65 -4.29 24.40
N PHE A 9 -4.86 -4.41 23.09
CA PHE A 9 -4.93 -3.26 22.17
C PHE A 9 -6.05 -2.27 22.57
N LEU A 10 -7.17 -2.76 23.13
CA LEU A 10 -8.30 -1.92 23.51
C LEU A 10 -8.05 -1.09 24.79
N THR A 11 -7.01 -1.39 25.54
CA THR A 11 -6.65 -0.68 26.80
C THR A 11 -5.38 0.16 26.68
N ASN A 12 -4.93 0.43 25.45
CA ASN A 12 -3.75 1.27 25.24
C ASN A 12 -4.01 2.73 25.67
N GLU A 13 -2.95 3.43 26.04
CA GLU A 13 -2.98 4.82 26.52
C GLU A 13 -2.46 5.81 25.45
N LEU A 14 -2.41 5.41 24.19
CA LEU A 14 -1.96 6.29 23.10
C LEU A 14 -2.98 7.41 22.87
N PRO A 15 -2.53 8.65 22.64
CA PRO A 15 -3.43 9.78 22.37
C PRO A 15 -4.25 9.56 21.10
N ASP A 16 -5.41 10.18 21.02
CA ASP A 16 -6.22 10.22 19.81
C ASP A 16 -5.43 10.82 18.65
N LYS A 17 -5.66 10.31 17.43
CA LYS A 17 -5.06 10.83 16.19
C LYS A 17 -3.53 10.92 16.21
N SER A 18 -2.87 10.08 17.01
CA SER A 18 -1.41 10.12 17.21
C SER A 18 -0.62 9.17 16.31
N VAL A 19 -1.31 8.30 15.55
CA VAL A 19 -0.69 7.24 14.76
C VAL A 19 -0.92 7.49 13.27
N GLN A 20 0.16 7.58 12.49
CA GLN A 20 0.08 7.78 11.03
C GLN A 20 -0.15 6.48 10.25
N LEU A 21 0.31 5.36 10.80
CA LEU A 21 0.22 4.05 10.16
C LEU A 21 -0.14 2.99 11.18
N ILE A 22 -1.21 2.26 10.92
CA ILE A 22 -1.58 1.06 11.67
C ILE A 22 -1.46 -0.15 10.73
N ILE A 23 -0.73 -1.17 11.16
CA ILE A 23 -0.70 -2.49 10.52
C ILE A 23 -1.29 -3.47 11.51
N ALA A 24 -2.54 -3.87 11.27
CA ALA A 24 -3.28 -4.78 12.12
C ALA A 24 -3.29 -6.19 11.53
N ASP A 25 -2.84 -7.16 12.30
CA ASP A 25 -2.92 -8.59 12.00
C ASP A 25 -3.65 -9.29 13.17
N PRO A 26 -4.99 -9.08 13.27
CA PRO A 26 -5.77 -9.66 14.35
C PRO A 26 -5.90 -11.17 14.20
N PRO A 27 -6.32 -11.90 15.25
CA PRO A 27 -6.69 -13.30 15.10
C PRO A 27 -7.76 -13.49 14.03
N TYR A 28 -7.65 -14.59 13.25
CA TYR A 28 -8.61 -14.92 12.18
C TYR A 28 -9.59 -15.97 12.69
N PHE A 29 -10.86 -15.65 12.70
CA PHE A 29 -11.89 -16.56 13.21
C PHE A 29 -11.80 -17.97 12.57
N GLU A 30 -11.61 -19.03 13.39
CA GLU A 30 -11.56 -20.45 12.99
C GLU A 30 -10.59 -20.78 11.84
N VAL A 31 -9.37 -20.27 11.87
CA VAL A 31 -8.37 -20.54 10.83
C VAL A 31 -7.22 -21.39 11.34
N LYS A 32 -6.51 -20.95 12.39
CA LYS A 32 -5.30 -21.63 12.85
C LYS A 32 -5.00 -21.28 14.31
N GLY A 33 -4.71 -22.33 15.10
CA GLY A 33 -4.32 -22.16 16.50
C GLY A 33 -5.48 -21.84 17.44
N SER A 34 -5.25 -21.98 18.73
CA SER A 34 -6.29 -21.80 19.76
C SER A 34 -6.81 -20.37 19.85
N PHE A 35 -5.99 -19.40 19.51
CA PHE A 35 -6.37 -17.98 19.52
C PHE A 35 -7.41 -17.62 18.44
N ASP A 36 -7.46 -18.36 17.33
CA ASP A 36 -8.49 -18.19 16.29
C ASP A 36 -9.82 -18.85 16.64
N PHE A 37 -9.83 -19.71 17.66
CA PHE A 37 -11.02 -20.43 18.15
C PHE A 37 -11.53 -19.89 19.51
N ALA A 38 -11.17 -18.66 19.86
CA ALA A 38 -11.56 -18.05 21.13
C ALA A 38 -13.04 -17.60 21.16
N TRP A 39 -13.68 -17.49 20.02
CA TRP A 39 -15.08 -17.02 19.90
C TRP A 39 -16.03 -18.19 19.70
N SER A 40 -17.20 -18.12 20.37
CA SER A 40 -18.26 -19.11 20.24
C SER A 40 -19.02 -19.05 18.93
N SER A 41 -18.96 -17.91 18.23
CA SER A 41 -19.61 -17.69 16.93
C SER A 41 -18.91 -16.60 16.14
N ARG A 42 -19.19 -16.56 14.85
CA ARG A 42 -18.70 -15.49 13.97
C ARG A 42 -19.24 -14.12 14.41
N GLU A 43 -20.47 -14.05 14.85
CA GLU A 43 -21.12 -12.83 15.33
C GLU A 43 -20.35 -12.27 16.55
N ALA A 44 -19.96 -13.14 17.49
CA ALA A 44 -19.14 -12.76 18.63
C ALA A 44 -17.77 -12.24 18.21
N TYR A 45 -17.13 -12.87 17.23
CA TYR A 45 -15.87 -12.38 16.64
C TYR A 45 -16.05 -11.00 16.00
N LEU A 46 -17.12 -10.79 15.24
CA LEU A 46 -17.36 -9.52 14.55
C LEU A 46 -17.63 -8.36 15.50
N VAL A 47 -18.15 -8.61 16.70
CA VAL A 47 -18.24 -7.60 17.76
C VAL A 47 -16.85 -7.10 18.15
N ASP A 48 -15.87 -8.00 18.30
CA ASP A 48 -14.52 -7.59 18.63
C ASP A 48 -13.82 -6.92 17.43
N VAL A 49 -14.07 -7.36 16.20
CA VAL A 49 -13.61 -6.65 15.00
C VAL A 49 -14.11 -5.20 14.99
N GLU A 50 -15.36 -4.96 15.34
CA GLU A 50 -15.91 -3.60 15.42
C GLU A 50 -15.25 -2.77 16.53
N ARG A 51 -15.00 -3.36 17.71
CA ARG A 51 -14.28 -2.70 18.80
C ARG A 51 -12.85 -2.31 18.39
N TRP A 52 -12.15 -3.21 17.72
CA TRP A 52 -10.80 -2.93 17.19
C TRP A 52 -10.83 -1.86 16.10
N ALA A 53 -11.83 -1.89 15.21
CA ALA A 53 -12.00 -0.86 14.18
C ALA A 53 -12.22 0.54 14.79
N VAL A 54 -13.07 0.65 15.80
CA VAL A 54 -13.32 1.90 16.54
C VAL A 54 -12.05 2.41 17.20
N GLU A 55 -11.27 1.53 17.82
CA GLU A 55 -10.01 1.91 18.44
C GLU A 55 -8.95 2.32 17.39
N CYS A 56 -8.84 1.61 16.28
CA CYS A 56 -8.01 2.05 15.16
C CYS A 56 -8.43 3.45 14.66
N LYS A 57 -9.75 3.70 14.56
CA LYS A 57 -10.28 5.03 14.15
C LYS A 57 -9.89 6.13 15.13
N ARG A 58 -9.92 5.85 16.43
CA ARG A 58 -9.52 6.81 17.47
C ARG A 58 -8.04 7.16 17.36
N LEU A 59 -7.19 6.14 17.16
CA LEU A 59 -5.74 6.30 17.15
C LEU A 59 -5.21 6.92 15.87
N LEU A 60 -5.85 6.62 14.73
CA LEU A 60 -5.33 6.98 13.41
C LEU A 60 -5.49 8.48 13.16
N ALA A 61 -4.41 9.15 12.76
CA ALA A 61 -4.43 10.54 12.32
C ALA A 61 -5.36 10.72 11.11
N ASP A 62 -5.84 11.94 10.87
CA ASP A 62 -6.80 12.22 9.79
C ASP A 62 -6.27 11.79 8.41
N ASN A 63 -4.97 11.97 8.16
CA ASN A 63 -4.26 11.53 6.96
C ASN A 63 -3.56 10.16 7.13
N GLY A 64 -3.95 9.39 8.13
CA GLY A 64 -3.33 8.11 8.45
C GLY A 64 -3.83 6.97 7.56
N THR A 65 -3.06 5.89 7.53
CA THR A 65 -3.34 4.68 6.75
C THR A 65 -3.46 3.47 7.67
N LEU A 66 -4.49 2.65 7.45
CA LEU A 66 -4.69 1.36 8.10
C LEU A 66 -4.49 0.22 7.10
N PHE A 67 -3.64 -0.74 7.44
CA PHE A 67 -3.56 -2.04 6.79
C PHE A 67 -4.16 -3.10 7.71
N TRP A 68 -5.17 -3.81 7.21
CA TRP A 68 -5.86 -4.85 7.95
C TRP A 68 -5.70 -6.20 7.27
N TRP A 69 -5.00 -7.11 7.93
CA TRP A 69 -4.78 -8.45 7.42
C TRP A 69 -5.93 -9.40 7.77
N GLY A 70 -6.13 -10.40 6.93
CA GLY A 70 -7.15 -11.41 7.16
C GLY A 70 -7.08 -12.60 6.22
N HIS A 71 -7.70 -13.68 6.65
CA HIS A 71 -7.77 -14.89 5.85
C HIS A 71 -8.66 -14.69 4.62
N ALA A 72 -8.21 -15.17 3.46
CA ALA A 72 -8.86 -14.93 2.16
C ALA A 72 -10.36 -15.29 2.10
N LEU A 73 -10.79 -16.32 2.85
CA LEU A 73 -12.19 -16.77 2.86
C LEU A 73 -13.07 -16.00 3.87
N LYS A 74 -12.48 -15.22 4.79
CA LYS A 74 -13.22 -14.64 5.92
C LYS A 74 -13.10 -13.12 6.02
N ILE A 75 -12.10 -12.52 5.39
CA ILE A 75 -11.81 -11.09 5.47
C ILE A 75 -12.99 -10.20 5.03
N ALA A 76 -13.84 -10.68 4.12
CA ALA A 76 -15.02 -9.95 3.66
C ALA A 76 -15.99 -9.57 4.80
N TYR A 77 -16.09 -10.37 5.85
CA TYR A 77 -16.89 -10.05 7.02
C TYR A 77 -16.30 -8.87 7.81
N SER A 78 -14.98 -8.86 8.00
CA SER A 78 -14.29 -7.76 8.64
C SER A 78 -14.35 -6.49 7.79
N GLN A 79 -14.26 -6.63 6.45
CA GLN A 79 -14.39 -5.51 5.52
C GLN A 79 -15.70 -4.76 5.69
N ILE A 80 -16.85 -5.47 5.76
CA ILE A 80 -18.17 -4.85 5.93
C ILE A 80 -18.23 -3.97 7.19
N ILE A 81 -17.49 -4.35 8.23
CA ILE A 81 -17.42 -3.57 9.47
C ILE A 81 -16.48 -2.37 9.29
N LEU A 82 -15.30 -2.60 8.75
CA LEU A 82 -14.28 -1.57 8.53
C LEU A 82 -14.77 -0.46 7.59
N ASP A 83 -15.55 -0.80 6.57
CA ASP A 83 -16.13 0.14 5.59
C ASP A 83 -17.13 1.14 6.27
N LYS A 84 -17.57 0.89 7.51
CA LYS A 84 -18.36 1.86 8.28
C LYS A 84 -17.51 3.02 8.84
N TYR A 85 -16.21 2.80 9.00
CA TYR A 85 -15.30 3.69 9.71
C TYR A 85 -14.21 4.29 8.83
N PHE A 86 -13.86 3.62 7.75
CA PHE A 86 -12.72 3.95 6.89
C PHE A 86 -13.09 3.86 5.41
N ASN A 87 -12.27 4.47 4.57
CA ASN A 87 -12.42 4.39 3.12
C ASN A 87 -11.46 3.34 2.56
N LEU A 88 -12.00 2.33 1.90
CA LEU A 88 -11.20 1.29 1.26
C LEU A 88 -10.47 1.86 0.04
N GLU A 89 -9.15 1.88 0.10
CA GLU A 89 -8.28 2.31 -1.00
C GLU A 89 -7.86 1.14 -1.89
N ASN A 90 -7.47 0.02 -1.27
CA ASN A 90 -6.99 -1.15 -1.99
C ASN A 90 -7.30 -2.45 -1.25
N SER A 91 -7.61 -3.50 -2.01
CA SER A 91 -7.65 -4.89 -1.54
C SER A 91 -6.45 -5.63 -2.10
N LEU A 92 -5.43 -5.81 -1.27
CA LEU A 92 -4.15 -6.39 -1.64
C LEU A 92 -4.21 -7.92 -1.51
N VAL A 93 -3.53 -8.60 -2.42
CA VAL A 93 -3.35 -10.05 -2.40
C VAL A 93 -1.89 -10.35 -2.13
N TRP A 94 -1.63 -11.00 -1.00
CA TRP A 94 -0.30 -11.49 -0.67
C TRP A 94 -0.15 -12.94 -1.13
N GLU A 95 0.71 -13.20 -2.10
CA GLU A 95 1.06 -14.56 -2.52
C GLU A 95 2.12 -15.16 -1.58
N LYS A 96 1.83 -16.35 -1.05
CA LYS A 96 2.77 -17.09 -0.21
C LYS A 96 3.74 -17.87 -1.09
N LYS A 97 5.04 -17.62 -0.92
CA LYS A 97 6.10 -18.32 -1.70
C LYS A 97 6.11 -19.82 -1.47
N GLU A 98 5.73 -20.27 -0.27
CA GLU A 98 5.67 -21.67 0.09
C GLU A 98 4.23 -22.03 0.43
N CYS A 99 3.61 -22.82 -0.46
CA CYS A 99 2.38 -23.50 -0.13
C CYS A 99 2.69 -24.61 0.87
N GLN A 100 2.17 -24.54 2.08
CA GLN A 100 2.16 -25.72 2.96
C GLN A 100 1.40 -26.81 2.22
N THR A 101 2.12 -27.86 1.84
CA THR A 101 1.59 -29.04 1.18
C THR A 101 0.33 -29.49 1.92
N MET A 102 -0.78 -29.53 1.22
CA MET A 102 -2.01 -30.05 1.76
C MET A 102 -1.75 -31.51 2.16
N LYS A 103 -2.01 -31.83 3.42
CA LYS A 103 -1.86 -33.19 3.95
C LYS A 103 -2.96 -34.14 3.48
N SER A 104 -3.85 -33.67 2.60
CA SER A 104 -5.00 -34.44 2.09
C SER A 104 -4.66 -35.05 0.75
N GLU A 105 -5.12 -36.28 0.53
CA GLU A 105 -5.08 -36.94 -0.77
C GLU A 105 -5.72 -36.02 -1.83
N PRO A 106 -5.10 -35.83 -3.02
CA PRO A 106 -5.60 -34.96 -4.05
C PRO A 106 -7.08 -35.20 -4.41
N GLU A 107 -7.51 -36.43 -4.38
CA GLU A 107 -8.88 -36.85 -4.70
C GLU A 107 -9.91 -36.41 -3.64
N ALA A 108 -9.48 -36.17 -2.40
CA ALA A 108 -10.33 -35.66 -1.33
C ALA A 108 -10.43 -34.11 -1.28
N MET A 109 -9.66 -33.42 -2.11
CA MET A 109 -9.61 -31.94 -2.12
C MET A 109 -10.85 -31.34 -2.79
N ARG A 110 -11.61 -30.54 -2.03
CA ARG A 110 -12.76 -29.77 -2.54
C ARG A 110 -12.44 -28.30 -2.77
N THR A 111 -11.25 -27.85 -2.36
CA THR A 111 -10.82 -26.44 -2.45
C THR A 111 -9.39 -26.36 -2.94
N PHE A 112 -9.04 -25.27 -3.59
CA PHE A 112 -7.65 -24.98 -3.90
C PHE A 112 -6.85 -24.69 -2.62
N ALA A 113 -5.54 -24.97 -2.66
CA ALA A 113 -4.64 -24.66 -1.57
C ALA A 113 -4.68 -23.14 -1.23
N PRO A 114 -4.68 -22.76 0.06
CA PRO A 114 -4.70 -21.35 0.47
C PRO A 114 -3.31 -20.72 0.29
N VAL A 115 -2.98 -20.39 -0.94
CA VAL A 115 -1.68 -19.81 -1.33
C VAL A 115 -1.62 -18.29 -1.18
N THR A 116 -2.70 -17.67 -0.74
CA THR A 116 -2.77 -16.22 -0.59
C THR A 116 -3.33 -15.80 0.76
N GLU A 117 -2.93 -14.62 1.21
CA GLU A 117 -3.61 -13.85 2.27
C GLU A 117 -4.14 -12.55 1.69
N ARG A 118 -4.99 -11.89 2.43
CA ARG A 118 -5.58 -10.61 2.03
C ARG A 118 -5.16 -9.52 3.00
N CYS A 119 -4.93 -8.33 2.45
CA CYS A 119 -4.71 -7.14 3.24
C CYS A 119 -5.56 -6.01 2.66
N LEU A 120 -6.40 -5.42 3.49
CA LEU A 120 -7.20 -4.26 3.12
C LEU A 120 -6.43 -3.00 3.52
N MET A 121 -6.25 -2.09 2.58
CA MET A 121 -5.63 -0.80 2.81
C MET A 121 -6.73 0.26 2.87
N TYR A 122 -6.77 0.98 3.98
CA TYR A 122 -7.76 2.01 4.26
C TYR A 122 -7.12 3.36 4.51
N SER A 123 -7.82 4.43 4.14
CA SER A 123 -7.58 5.80 4.62
C SER A 123 -8.59 6.20 5.68
N ASN A 124 -8.18 7.13 6.55
CA ASN A 124 -9.05 7.62 7.64
C ASN A 124 -10.08 8.64 7.14
N GLU A 125 -9.71 9.48 6.17
CA GLU A 125 -10.60 10.49 5.57
C GLU A 125 -10.91 10.15 4.11
N ILE A 126 -12.06 10.61 3.63
CA ILE A 126 -12.37 10.59 2.20
C ILE A 126 -11.48 11.62 1.52
N LEU A 127 -10.41 11.17 0.94
CA LEU A 127 -9.58 12.01 0.10
C LEU A 127 -10.25 12.11 -1.27
N MET A 128 -10.95 13.22 -1.48
CA MET A 128 -11.74 13.46 -2.69
C MET A 128 -10.92 13.37 -3.98
N THR A 129 -9.60 13.43 -3.91
CA THR A 129 -8.75 13.49 -5.11
C THR A 129 -7.49 12.63 -5.09
N GLY A 130 -7.19 11.88 -4.04
CA GLY A 130 -5.90 11.16 -3.93
C GLY A 130 -4.65 12.06 -3.99
N LEU A 131 -4.83 13.33 -4.34
CA LEU A 131 -3.79 14.34 -4.43
C LEU A 131 -3.66 15.17 -3.14
N GLU A 132 -4.66 15.14 -2.28
CA GLU A 132 -4.61 15.88 -1.00
C GLU A 132 -3.68 15.26 0.03
N VAL A 133 -3.42 13.96 -0.07
CA VAL A 133 -2.36 13.29 0.72
C VAL A 133 -0.97 13.80 0.32
N ILE A 134 -0.84 14.31 -0.89
CA ILE A 134 0.39 14.89 -1.44
C ILE A 134 0.37 16.43 -1.28
N LYS A 135 -0.38 16.99 -0.34
CA LYS A 135 -0.12 18.34 0.19
C LYS A 135 1.11 18.36 1.10
N LEU A 136 2.02 17.44 0.87
CA LEU A 136 3.41 17.58 1.21
C LEU A 136 3.96 18.72 0.34
N ASP A 137 3.94 19.94 0.90
CA ASP A 137 4.72 21.05 0.35
C ASP A 137 4.65 21.14 -1.18
N ILE A 138 3.42 21.32 -1.74
CA ILE A 138 3.21 21.40 -3.20
C ILE A 138 4.12 22.45 -3.85
N GLU A 139 4.55 23.47 -3.12
CA GLU A 139 5.50 24.47 -3.61
C GLU A 139 6.87 23.87 -3.92
N ASN A 140 7.27 22.80 -3.23
CA ASN A 140 8.57 22.13 -3.42
C ASN A 140 8.46 20.74 -4.06
N PHE A 141 7.26 20.17 -4.20
CA PHE A 141 7.09 18.85 -4.79
C PHE A 141 7.14 18.93 -6.33
N GLN A 142 8.17 18.35 -6.90
CA GLN A 142 8.26 18.11 -8.33
C GLN A 142 8.07 16.62 -8.62
N SER A 143 7.00 16.29 -9.34
CA SER A 143 6.87 14.91 -9.83
C SER A 143 8.05 14.61 -10.77
N LEU A 144 8.53 13.36 -10.80
CA LEU A 144 9.59 12.93 -11.71
C LEU A 144 9.24 13.18 -13.19
N ARG A 145 7.95 13.16 -13.54
CA ARG A 145 7.47 13.56 -14.87
C ARG A 145 7.66 15.06 -15.14
N LYS A 146 7.40 15.90 -14.16
CA LYS A 146 7.64 17.34 -14.25
C LYS A 146 9.14 17.62 -14.35
N TYR A 147 9.93 16.88 -13.60
CA TYR A 147 11.39 16.95 -13.70
C TYR A 147 11.88 16.57 -15.10
N SER A 148 11.40 15.48 -15.71
CA SER A 148 11.80 15.12 -17.08
C SER A 148 11.45 16.17 -18.12
N LYS A 149 10.34 16.90 -17.94
CA LYS A 149 10.02 18.08 -18.74
C LYS A 149 11.01 19.22 -18.52
N MET A 150 11.37 19.51 -17.27
CA MET A 150 12.36 20.54 -16.95
C MET A 150 13.74 20.23 -17.54
N VAL A 151 14.14 18.96 -17.53
CA VAL A 151 15.38 18.50 -18.19
C VAL A 151 15.33 18.80 -19.69
N LEU A 152 14.20 18.50 -20.35
CA LEU A 152 14.02 18.80 -21.77
C LEU A 152 14.11 20.30 -22.05
N ASP A 153 13.43 21.12 -21.23
CA ASP A 153 13.43 22.56 -21.34
C ASP A 153 14.84 23.15 -21.08
N PHE A 154 15.59 22.61 -20.11
CA PHE A 154 16.96 22.98 -19.82
C PHE A 154 17.91 22.69 -20.99
N ILE A 155 17.80 21.51 -21.60
CA ILE A 155 18.60 21.11 -22.76
C ILE A 155 18.32 22.04 -23.96
N GLY A 156 17.11 22.56 -24.07
CA GLY A 156 16.71 23.51 -25.13
C GLY A 156 16.69 22.93 -26.54
N MET A 157 16.73 21.61 -26.67
CA MET A 157 16.67 20.90 -27.95
C MET A 157 15.42 20.04 -28.06
N GLY A 158 14.93 19.84 -29.28
CA GLY A 158 13.83 18.93 -29.52
C GLY A 158 14.20 17.47 -29.18
N LYS A 159 13.27 16.74 -28.60
CA LYS A 159 13.42 15.33 -28.16
C LYS A 159 14.11 14.43 -29.18
N SER A 160 13.78 14.54 -30.47
CA SER A 160 14.39 13.73 -31.54
C SER A 160 15.89 13.92 -31.62
N LYS A 161 16.38 15.16 -31.50
CA LYS A 161 17.82 15.45 -31.51
C LYS A 161 18.55 14.88 -30.30
N ILE A 162 17.89 14.88 -29.13
CA ILE A 162 18.44 14.27 -27.92
C ILE A 162 18.55 12.76 -28.12
N ILE A 163 17.51 12.12 -28.67
CA ILE A 163 17.50 10.67 -28.95
C ILE A 163 18.60 10.30 -29.96
N ASP A 164 18.82 11.13 -30.98
CA ASP A 164 19.89 10.91 -31.96
C ASP A 164 21.29 10.93 -31.31
N LEU A 165 21.47 11.71 -30.22
CA LEU A 165 22.77 11.83 -29.53
C LEU A 165 23.01 10.75 -28.48
N ILE A 166 21.98 10.37 -27.69
CA ILE A 166 22.14 9.46 -26.54
C ILE A 166 21.39 8.14 -26.70
N GLY A 167 20.67 7.96 -27.81
CA GLY A 167 20.02 6.72 -28.17
C GLY A 167 18.52 6.64 -27.77
N GLN A 168 17.86 5.67 -28.40
CA GLN A 168 16.41 5.47 -28.32
C GLN A 168 15.89 5.21 -26.89
N LYS A 169 16.73 4.72 -25.98
CA LYS A 169 16.37 4.47 -24.58
C LYS A 169 15.91 5.72 -23.82
N ALA A 170 16.30 6.92 -24.27
CA ALA A 170 15.88 8.19 -23.67
C ALA A 170 14.44 8.59 -24.05
N ASP A 171 13.84 8.00 -25.08
CA ASP A 171 12.54 8.42 -25.61
C ASP A 171 11.44 8.36 -24.56
N HIS A 172 11.34 7.28 -23.79
CA HIS A 172 10.31 7.09 -22.77
C HIS A 172 10.42 8.11 -21.62
N PHE A 173 11.64 8.49 -21.25
CA PHE A 173 11.86 9.52 -20.21
C PHE A 173 11.29 10.88 -20.61
N PHE A 174 11.33 11.23 -21.88
CA PHE A 174 10.80 12.52 -22.39
C PHE A 174 9.33 12.44 -22.85
N ARG A 175 8.64 11.33 -22.61
CA ARG A 175 7.19 11.20 -22.85
C ARG A 175 6.35 11.63 -21.65
N TRP A 176 6.75 12.68 -20.93
CA TRP A 176 6.17 13.14 -19.68
C TRP A 176 4.64 13.34 -19.68
N SER A 177 4.02 13.55 -20.85
CA SER A 177 2.54 13.66 -21.01
C SER A 177 1.85 12.35 -21.39
N SER A 178 2.60 11.24 -21.52
CA SER A 178 2.10 9.94 -21.99
C SER A 178 2.02 8.92 -20.86
N THR A 179 1.13 7.93 -20.99
CA THR A 179 1.12 6.73 -20.14
C THR A 179 2.35 5.84 -20.33
N GLN A 180 3.10 6.03 -21.42
CA GLN A 180 4.35 5.33 -21.73
C GLN A 180 5.59 6.00 -21.14
N TRP A 181 5.41 6.98 -20.23
CA TRP A 181 6.53 7.60 -19.56
C TRP A 181 7.19 6.61 -18.60
N GLU A 182 8.51 6.55 -18.64
CA GLU A 182 9.35 5.73 -17.75
C GLU A 182 10.51 6.55 -17.22
N LEU A 183 11.07 6.17 -16.08
CA LEU A 183 12.31 6.73 -15.58
C LEU A 183 13.46 6.36 -16.52
N ALA A 184 14.39 7.29 -16.70
CA ALA A 184 15.66 6.96 -17.37
C ALA A 184 16.40 5.88 -16.58
N THR A 185 17.00 4.93 -17.29
CA THR A 185 17.93 3.99 -16.63
C THR A 185 19.15 4.75 -16.10
N PRO A 186 19.87 4.21 -15.08
CA PRO A 186 21.08 4.86 -14.56
C PRO A 186 22.08 5.22 -15.66
N GLU A 187 22.26 4.34 -16.66
CA GLU A 187 23.17 4.57 -17.79
C GLU A 187 22.67 5.70 -18.68
N THR A 188 21.38 5.72 -19.01
CA THR A 188 20.78 6.79 -19.83
C THR A 188 20.86 8.13 -19.10
N TYR A 189 20.63 8.13 -17.77
CA TYR A 189 20.71 9.33 -16.97
C TYR A 189 22.16 9.86 -16.87
N ALA A 190 23.15 8.98 -16.71
CA ALA A 190 24.57 9.33 -16.74
C ALA A 190 24.96 9.98 -18.08
N GLN A 191 24.45 9.47 -19.21
CA GLN A 191 24.67 10.08 -20.52
C GLN A 191 24.03 11.48 -20.63
N LEU A 192 22.86 11.68 -20.04
CA LEU A 192 22.23 13.02 -19.99
C LEU A 192 23.11 14.01 -19.21
N ILE A 193 23.70 13.58 -18.08
CA ILE A 193 24.63 14.41 -17.30
C ILE A 193 25.89 14.74 -18.12
N GLU A 194 26.48 13.73 -18.74
CA GLU A 194 27.74 13.86 -19.48
C GLU A 194 27.59 14.76 -20.70
N VAL A 195 26.56 14.51 -21.52
CA VAL A 195 26.39 15.20 -22.81
C VAL A 195 25.81 16.59 -22.65
N PHE A 196 24.86 16.77 -21.72
CA PHE A 196 24.09 18.03 -21.59
C PHE A 196 24.39 18.80 -20.31
N GLY A 197 25.14 18.24 -19.39
CA GLY A 197 25.50 18.91 -18.14
C GLY A 197 24.33 19.17 -17.21
N ILE A 198 23.26 18.36 -17.26
CA ILE A 198 22.17 18.43 -16.29
C ILE A 198 22.71 18.08 -14.89
N ASP A 199 22.08 18.64 -13.85
CA ASP A 199 22.42 18.38 -12.44
C ASP A 199 23.89 18.67 -12.04
N LYS A 200 24.52 19.64 -12.68
CA LYS A 200 25.86 20.15 -12.32
C LYS A 200 25.79 21.38 -11.44
#